data_6391a38fcad98ed2fb3150e7b59faf03
#
_entry.id   6391a38fcad98ed2fb3150e7b59faf03
#
_cell.length_a   1.000
_cell.length_b   1.000
_cell.length_c   1.000
_cell.angle_alpha   90.00
_cell.angle_beta   90.00
_cell.angle_gamma   90.00
#
_symmetry.space_group_name_H-M   'P 1'
#
loop_
_entity.id
_entity.type
_entity.pdbx_description
1 polymer ?
#
loop_
_entity_poly.entity_id
_entity_poly.type
_entity_poly.pdbx_seq_one_letter_code
_entity_poly.pdbx_strand_id
1 'polypeptide(L)'
;MQSGGGGNGGYTNGRVRAIIGAKIFGKELIRLFFDTHAHYDDEWFDGDRDELIASLPAAGVELVVNCGCDKKSSEASIALAERYDFFYAAVGWHPHDARTWSCESADLIRAWAMREKVVAIGEIGLDYHYDKEWKDTQFEVLEAQLCLAEELDLPVIIHDREAHGDCMDHVRRHPNVRGEFHCYSGSAEMAKELLDRGWYLGFNGSITMQGARKAVETLKLMPSDRILLETDCPYLAPMPRIDGRRNDSRKLKRVAEFIAEILGTTPELVAQTAMENGRRFFGIA
;
A
#
# COMPACT_ATOMS: atom_id res chain seq x y z
N MET A 1 -62.43 -24.13 15.47
CA MET A 1 -61.38 -25.11 15.90
C MET A 1 -60.09 -24.70 15.29
N GLN A 2 -59.18 -24.31 16.13
CA GLN A 2 -57.71 -24.43 16.03
C GLN A 2 -57.03 -23.82 14.79
N SER A 3 -56.34 -22.75 14.86
CA SER A 3 -55.17 -22.31 15.67
C SER A 3 -53.88 -22.63 15.01
N GLY A 4 -53.05 -21.65 14.87
CA GLY A 4 -51.59 -21.67 14.88
C GLY A 4 -50.94 -21.43 13.53
N GLY A 5 -49.98 -20.68 13.39
CA GLY A 5 -49.07 -20.02 14.28
C GLY A 5 -47.95 -19.46 13.46
N GLY A 6 -47.69 -18.18 13.60
CA GLY A 6 -46.62 -17.49 12.90
C GLY A 6 -45.26 -17.92 13.40
N GLY A 7 -44.30 -18.00 12.50
CA GLY A 7 -42.89 -18.17 12.78
C GLY A 7 -42.12 -16.96 12.31
N ASN A 8 -41.89 -16.00 13.20
CA ASN A 8 -40.95 -14.91 13.02
C ASN A 8 -39.52 -15.46 13.14
N GLY A 9 -38.79 -15.52 12.06
CA GLY A 9 -37.34 -15.77 12.07
C GLY A 9 -36.57 -14.48 12.36
N GLY A 10 -36.26 -14.25 13.63
CA GLY A 10 -35.40 -13.13 14.03
C GLY A 10 -33.95 -13.37 13.63
N TYR A 11 -33.37 -12.43 12.91
CA TYR A 11 -31.92 -12.35 12.69
C TYR A 11 -31.27 -11.93 14.02
N THR A 12 -30.55 -12.86 14.61
CA THR A 12 -29.72 -12.61 15.79
C THR A 12 -28.45 -11.87 15.39
N ASN A 13 -28.33 -10.63 15.87
CA ASN A 13 -27.09 -9.86 15.88
C ASN A 13 -26.01 -10.65 16.64
N GLY A 14 -25.03 -11.19 15.88
CA GLY A 14 -23.80 -11.75 16.43
C GLY A 14 -22.93 -10.64 17.00
N ARG A 15 -23.00 -10.43 18.32
CA ARG A 15 -22.05 -9.59 19.05
C ARG A 15 -20.65 -10.20 18.91
N VAL A 16 -19.76 -9.50 18.21
CA VAL A 16 -18.32 -9.74 18.26
C VAL A 16 -17.86 -9.45 19.69
N ARG A 17 -17.51 -10.48 20.45
CA ARG A 17 -16.85 -10.35 21.74
C ARG A 17 -15.42 -9.86 21.47
N ALA A 18 -15.15 -8.62 21.87
CA ALA A 18 -13.81 -8.08 21.97
C ALA A 18 -12.99 -8.94 22.96
N ILE A 19 -11.88 -9.49 22.50
CA ILE A 19 -10.86 -10.07 23.38
C ILE A 19 -10.06 -8.89 23.92
N ILE A 20 -10.45 -8.39 25.09
CA ILE A 20 -9.66 -7.41 25.85
C ILE A 20 -8.59 -8.21 26.59
N GLY A 21 -7.36 -8.06 26.17
CA GLY A 21 -6.19 -8.62 26.82
C GLY A 21 -4.92 -7.82 26.54
N ALA A 22 -4.99 -6.48 26.58
CA ALA A 22 -3.79 -5.67 26.59
C ALA A 22 -3.28 -5.53 28.03
N LYS A 23 -2.25 -6.32 28.41
CA LYS A 23 -1.44 -6.07 29.60
C LYS A 23 -0.55 -4.86 29.32
N ILE A 24 -0.79 -3.79 30.04
CA ILE A 24 0.14 -2.65 30.13
C ILE A 24 1.34 -3.14 30.95
N PHE A 25 2.48 -3.40 30.29
CA PHE A 25 3.78 -3.56 30.90
C PHE A 25 4.73 -2.54 30.31
N GLY A 26 5.34 -1.73 31.21
CA GLY A 26 6.53 -0.94 31.04
C GLY A 26 6.64 -0.13 29.73
N LYS A 27 7.20 1.08 29.77
CA LYS A 27 7.45 1.96 28.62
C LYS A 27 8.32 1.31 27.52
N GLU A 28 7.87 0.24 26.89
CA GLU A 28 8.35 -0.16 25.58
C GLU A 28 7.63 0.69 24.54
N LEU A 29 8.40 1.33 23.69
CA LEU A 29 7.88 2.05 22.54
C LEU A 29 7.12 1.02 21.68
N ILE A 30 5.80 1.12 21.65
CA ILE A 30 5.00 0.21 20.84
C ILE A 30 5.22 0.64 19.39
N ARG A 31 5.99 -0.16 18.64
CA ARG A 31 6.14 0.01 17.19
C ARG A 31 4.90 -0.60 16.55
N LEU A 32 4.15 0.20 15.84
CA LEU A 32 2.84 -0.21 15.30
C LEU A 32 2.69 0.09 13.81
N PHE A 33 3.58 0.91 13.22
CA PHE A 33 3.37 1.37 11.87
C PHE A 33 4.23 0.62 10.86
N PHE A 34 3.60 0.15 9.83
CA PHE A 34 4.22 -0.34 8.61
C PHE A 34 3.88 0.65 7.48
N ASP A 35 4.91 1.26 6.91
CA ASP A 35 4.79 2.07 5.70
C ASP A 35 4.96 1.18 4.49
N THR A 36 3.86 0.82 3.85
CA THR A 36 3.88 -0.14 2.74
C THR A 36 4.33 0.46 1.41
N HIS A 37 4.46 1.81 1.33
CA HIS A 37 4.88 2.50 0.12
C HIS A 37 5.56 3.83 0.43
N ALA A 38 6.86 3.92 0.18
CA ALA A 38 7.70 5.08 0.43
C ALA A 38 8.80 5.23 -0.62
N HIS A 39 9.33 6.46 -0.81
CA HIS A 39 10.43 6.78 -1.71
C HIS A 39 11.53 7.54 -0.97
N TYR A 40 12.18 6.90 0.01
CA TYR A 40 13.29 7.49 0.74
C TYR A 40 14.56 7.70 -0.09
N ASP A 41 14.62 7.15 -1.31
CA ASP A 41 15.66 7.43 -2.31
C ASP A 41 15.51 8.79 -3.00
N ASP A 42 14.33 9.45 -2.91
CA ASP A 42 14.04 10.74 -3.51
C ASP A 42 15.00 11.85 -3.03
N GLU A 43 15.35 12.78 -3.94
CA GLU A 43 16.26 13.92 -3.67
C GLU A 43 15.80 14.85 -2.55
N TRP A 44 14.50 14.90 -2.24
CA TRP A 44 13.98 15.68 -1.12
C TRP A 44 14.55 15.23 0.24
N PHE A 45 15.13 14.03 0.30
CA PHE A 45 15.75 13.49 1.51
C PHE A 45 17.28 13.63 1.53
N ASP A 46 17.93 14.10 0.46
CA ASP A 46 19.40 14.12 0.35
C ASP A 46 20.11 14.82 1.52
N GLY A 47 19.46 15.85 2.09
CA GLY A 47 20.06 16.62 3.17
C GLY A 47 20.05 15.96 4.55
N ASP A 48 19.12 14.98 4.80
CA ASP A 48 18.88 14.42 6.12
C ASP A 48 18.37 12.96 6.10
N ARG A 49 18.48 12.26 4.98
CA ARG A 49 17.94 10.90 4.77
C ARG A 49 18.32 9.94 5.89
N ASP A 50 19.61 9.82 6.17
CA ASP A 50 20.12 8.87 7.15
C ASP A 50 19.66 9.19 8.58
N GLU A 51 19.66 10.47 8.95
CA GLU A 51 19.20 10.93 10.27
C GLU A 51 17.69 10.71 10.42
N LEU A 52 16.92 11.03 9.38
CA LEU A 52 15.49 10.81 9.35
C LEU A 52 15.15 9.32 9.49
N ILE A 53 15.74 8.46 8.65
CA ILE A 53 15.50 7.00 8.69
C ILE A 53 15.86 6.44 10.08
N ALA A 54 16.99 6.83 10.65
CA ALA A 54 17.40 6.39 11.98
C ALA A 54 16.42 6.80 13.09
N SER A 55 15.63 7.86 12.88
CA SER A 55 14.62 8.34 13.83
C SER A 55 13.27 7.59 13.76
N LEU A 56 12.98 6.88 12.68
CA LEU A 56 11.67 6.25 12.43
C LEU A 56 11.25 5.24 13.50
N PRO A 57 12.14 4.34 13.97
CA PRO A 57 11.78 3.38 15.02
C PRO A 57 11.35 4.06 16.33
N ALA A 58 11.96 5.20 16.68
CA ALA A 58 11.57 6.00 17.85
C ALA A 58 10.21 6.69 17.68
N ALA A 59 9.75 6.87 16.45
CA ALA A 59 8.43 7.39 16.13
C ALA A 59 7.35 6.30 16.02
N GLY A 60 7.70 5.03 16.25
CA GLY A 60 6.78 3.90 16.20
C GLY A 60 6.67 3.21 14.84
N VAL A 61 7.53 3.55 13.87
CA VAL A 61 7.61 2.86 12.58
C VAL A 61 8.44 1.59 12.75
N GLU A 62 7.86 0.44 12.43
CA GLU A 62 8.51 -0.86 12.56
C GLU A 62 9.04 -1.37 11.23
N LEU A 63 8.32 -1.13 10.14
CA LEU A 63 8.66 -1.62 8.81
C LEU A 63 8.40 -0.54 7.75
N VAL A 64 9.21 -0.56 6.69
CA VAL A 64 9.06 0.29 5.50
C VAL A 64 9.33 -0.53 4.24
N VAL A 65 8.49 -0.41 3.22
CA VAL A 65 8.82 -0.83 1.85
C VAL A 65 9.16 0.42 1.05
N ASN A 66 10.41 0.52 0.57
CA ASN A 66 10.81 1.57 -0.36
C ASN A 66 10.61 1.09 -1.79
N CYS A 67 9.94 1.89 -2.61
CA CYS A 67 9.52 1.50 -3.95
C CYS A 67 10.42 2.11 -5.03
N GLY A 68 10.95 1.27 -5.90
CA GLY A 68 11.68 1.71 -7.08
C GLY A 68 10.75 2.08 -8.23
N CYS A 69 11.14 3.06 -9.03
CA CYS A 69 10.39 3.56 -10.18
C CYS A 69 11.11 3.32 -11.51
N ASP A 70 12.41 3.02 -11.45
CA ASP A 70 13.31 2.75 -12.56
C ASP A 70 14.50 1.92 -12.06
N LYS A 71 15.52 1.73 -12.94
CA LYS A 71 16.76 1.02 -12.55
C LYS A 71 17.43 1.69 -11.35
N LYS A 72 17.63 3.01 -11.39
CA LYS A 72 18.39 3.75 -10.37
C LYS A 72 17.71 3.74 -9.02
N SER A 73 16.43 4.02 -9.00
CA SER A 73 15.62 4.04 -7.76
C SER A 73 15.41 2.64 -7.19
N SER A 74 15.25 1.60 -8.03
CA SER A 74 15.22 0.20 -7.59
C SER A 74 16.53 -0.23 -6.93
N GLU A 75 17.69 0.10 -7.53
CA GLU A 75 19.00 -0.17 -6.91
C GLU A 75 19.19 0.60 -5.60
N ALA A 76 18.71 1.85 -5.51
CA ALA A 76 18.75 2.64 -4.30
C ALA A 76 17.82 2.06 -3.20
N SER A 77 16.62 1.60 -3.58
CA SER A 77 15.68 0.93 -2.67
C SER A 77 16.27 -0.34 -2.07
N ILE A 78 16.94 -1.16 -2.89
CA ILE A 78 17.65 -2.35 -2.43
C ILE A 78 18.79 -1.96 -1.46
N ALA A 79 19.57 -0.93 -1.78
CA ALA A 79 20.65 -0.48 -0.92
C ALA A 79 20.14 0.03 0.44
N LEU A 80 19.00 0.72 0.50
CA LEU A 80 18.34 1.11 1.74
C LEU A 80 17.87 -0.11 2.53
N ALA A 81 17.26 -1.09 1.86
CA ALA A 81 16.81 -2.32 2.50
C ALA A 81 17.96 -3.15 3.07
N GLU A 82 19.11 -3.23 2.38
CA GLU A 82 20.31 -3.90 2.87
C GLU A 82 20.97 -3.17 4.04
N ARG A 83 20.83 -1.84 4.10
CA ARG A 83 21.45 -1.00 5.14
C ARG A 83 20.64 -0.93 6.43
N TYR A 84 19.31 -0.98 6.34
CA TYR A 84 18.42 -0.83 7.49
C TYR A 84 17.57 -2.09 7.69
N ASP A 85 17.67 -2.74 8.85
CA ASP A 85 17.01 -4.03 9.11
C ASP A 85 15.49 -4.00 8.92
N PHE A 86 14.86 -2.85 9.16
CA PHE A 86 13.42 -2.66 9.05
C PHE A 86 12.94 -2.13 7.68
N PHE A 87 13.86 -1.98 6.71
CA PHE A 87 13.53 -1.65 5.34
C PHE A 87 13.48 -2.89 4.46
N TYR A 88 12.57 -2.86 3.51
CA TYR A 88 12.40 -3.77 2.40
C TYR A 88 12.30 -2.97 1.11
N ALA A 89 12.44 -3.62 -0.04
CA ALA A 89 12.38 -3.00 -1.34
C ALA A 89 11.29 -3.62 -2.22
N ALA A 90 10.60 -2.79 -2.96
CA ALA A 90 9.90 -3.17 -4.17
C ALA A 90 10.71 -2.65 -5.37
N VAL A 91 10.74 -3.40 -6.48
CA VAL A 91 11.54 -3.09 -7.66
C VAL A 91 10.68 -3.13 -8.92
N GLY A 92 10.82 -2.12 -9.77
CA GLY A 92 9.96 -2.03 -10.95
C GLY A 92 10.22 -0.80 -11.80
N TRP A 93 9.38 -0.65 -12.82
CA TRP A 93 9.34 0.51 -13.71
C TRP A 93 7.98 1.17 -13.62
N HIS A 94 7.98 2.36 -13.04
CA HIS A 94 6.82 3.23 -12.94
C HIS A 94 6.36 3.69 -14.34
N PRO A 95 5.08 3.97 -14.58
CA PRO A 95 4.59 4.43 -15.87
C PRO A 95 5.31 5.66 -16.45
N HIS A 96 5.81 6.57 -15.63
CA HIS A 96 6.59 7.73 -16.09
C HIS A 96 7.93 7.31 -16.72
N ASP A 97 8.48 6.18 -16.30
CA ASP A 97 9.77 5.65 -16.79
C ASP A 97 9.60 4.51 -17.82
N ALA A 98 8.35 4.21 -18.21
CA ALA A 98 8.04 3.12 -19.15
C ALA A 98 8.86 3.14 -20.43
N ARG A 99 9.22 4.32 -20.94
CA ARG A 99 10.06 4.48 -22.15
C ARG A 99 11.50 3.99 -22.00
N THR A 100 11.96 3.80 -20.76
CA THR A 100 13.30 3.28 -20.47
C THR A 100 13.32 1.77 -20.33
N TRP A 101 12.16 1.13 -20.40
CA TRP A 101 12.02 -0.32 -20.31
C TRP A 101 12.69 -1.03 -21.48
N SER A 102 13.35 -2.15 -21.21
CA SER A 102 14.01 -3.00 -22.19
C SER A 102 14.02 -4.47 -21.75
N CYS A 103 14.52 -5.35 -22.59
CA CYS A 103 14.76 -6.76 -22.20
C CYS A 103 15.71 -6.85 -20.99
N GLU A 104 16.70 -5.95 -20.89
CA GLU A 104 17.62 -5.87 -19.74
C GLU A 104 16.88 -5.54 -18.45
N SER A 105 15.84 -4.72 -18.52
CA SER A 105 15.01 -4.38 -17.35
C SER A 105 14.34 -5.61 -16.74
N ALA A 106 13.82 -6.51 -17.57
CA ALA A 106 13.22 -7.76 -17.10
C ALA A 106 14.25 -8.67 -16.42
N ASP A 107 15.47 -8.76 -16.99
CA ASP A 107 16.54 -9.56 -16.39
C ASP A 107 17.05 -8.96 -15.08
N LEU A 108 17.06 -7.63 -14.95
CA LEU A 108 17.38 -6.95 -13.70
C LEU A 108 16.34 -7.26 -12.62
N ILE A 109 15.04 -7.19 -12.93
CA ILE A 109 13.99 -7.55 -11.97
C ILE A 109 14.16 -8.99 -11.49
N ARG A 110 14.42 -9.97 -12.40
CA ARG A 110 14.69 -11.36 -12.01
C ARG A 110 15.88 -11.48 -11.06
N ALA A 111 16.96 -10.75 -11.34
CA ALA A 111 18.15 -10.76 -10.50
C ALA A 111 17.91 -10.11 -9.12
N TRP A 112 17.17 -9.01 -9.08
CA TRP A 112 16.84 -8.32 -7.83
C TRP A 112 15.86 -9.12 -6.97
N ALA A 113 14.89 -9.80 -7.58
CA ALA A 113 13.92 -10.65 -6.91
C ALA A 113 14.55 -11.82 -6.11
N MET A 114 15.79 -12.18 -6.44
CA MET A 114 16.55 -13.19 -5.67
C MET A 114 17.11 -12.66 -4.33
N ARG A 115 17.00 -11.37 -4.07
CA ARG A 115 17.47 -10.77 -2.82
C ARG A 115 16.40 -10.88 -1.75
N GLU A 116 16.81 -11.31 -0.55
CA GLU A 116 15.91 -11.56 0.58
C GLU A 116 15.02 -10.37 0.95
N LYS A 117 15.54 -9.15 0.77
CA LYS A 117 14.84 -7.91 1.12
C LYS A 117 13.97 -7.34 0.00
N VAL A 118 13.94 -7.94 -1.18
CA VAL A 118 13.03 -7.58 -2.27
C VAL A 118 11.74 -8.39 -2.11
N VAL A 119 10.64 -7.69 -1.82
CA VAL A 119 9.38 -8.33 -1.39
C VAL A 119 8.22 -8.12 -2.36
N ALA A 120 8.38 -7.28 -3.37
CA ALA A 120 7.35 -7.00 -4.37
C ALA A 120 7.95 -6.52 -5.70
N ILE A 121 7.16 -6.65 -6.78
CA ILE A 121 7.39 -5.90 -8.01
C ILE A 121 6.54 -4.62 -7.94
N GLY A 122 7.21 -3.48 -7.95
CA GLY A 122 6.59 -2.16 -7.77
C GLY A 122 7.66 -1.07 -7.63
N GLU A 123 7.26 0.14 -7.89
CA GLU A 123 5.94 0.61 -8.30
C GLU A 123 5.73 0.42 -9.81
N ILE A 124 4.63 -0.19 -10.21
CA ILE A 124 4.27 -0.43 -11.61
C ILE A 124 2.83 0.03 -11.86
N GLY A 125 2.45 0.27 -13.10
CA GLY A 125 1.05 0.66 -13.33
C GLY A 125 0.84 1.57 -14.53
N LEU A 126 -0.21 2.41 -14.46
CA LEU A 126 -0.61 3.32 -15.52
C LEU A 126 -0.90 4.72 -14.97
N ASP A 127 -0.37 5.75 -15.65
CA ASP A 127 -0.64 7.17 -15.36
C ASP A 127 -1.07 7.89 -16.66
N TYR A 128 -2.35 8.25 -16.75
CA TYR A 128 -2.89 8.99 -17.88
C TYR A 128 -3.07 10.48 -17.58
N HIS A 129 -2.67 10.91 -16.39
CA HIS A 129 -2.70 12.31 -16.02
C HIS A 129 -1.48 13.08 -16.57
N TYR A 130 -0.29 12.50 -16.42
CA TYR A 130 0.96 13.15 -16.85
C TYR A 130 1.46 12.66 -18.21
N ASP A 131 1.40 11.36 -18.49
CA ASP A 131 2.06 10.71 -19.62
C ASP A 131 1.09 9.98 -20.57
N LYS A 132 -0.09 10.56 -20.78
CA LYS A 132 -1.15 9.97 -21.60
C LYS A 132 -0.73 9.64 -23.04
N GLU A 133 0.21 10.37 -23.61
CA GLU A 133 0.77 10.14 -24.95
C GLU A 133 1.56 8.83 -25.03
N TRP A 134 2.01 8.29 -23.91
CA TRP A 134 2.77 7.04 -23.81
C TRP A 134 1.91 5.86 -23.30
N LYS A 135 0.61 5.98 -23.39
CA LYS A 135 -0.35 4.99 -22.91
C LYS A 135 -0.02 3.58 -23.40
N ASP A 136 0.25 3.39 -24.69
CA ASP A 136 0.52 2.07 -25.27
C ASP A 136 1.83 1.48 -24.72
N THR A 137 2.86 2.30 -24.55
CA THR A 137 4.13 1.88 -23.93
C THR A 137 3.92 1.51 -22.46
N GLN A 138 3.20 2.32 -21.69
CA GLN A 138 2.89 2.00 -20.29
C GLN A 138 2.13 0.67 -20.18
N PHE A 139 1.18 0.45 -21.08
CA PHE A 139 0.37 -0.77 -21.13
C PHE A 139 1.22 -2.01 -21.37
N GLU A 140 2.15 -1.96 -22.35
CA GLU A 140 3.07 -3.05 -22.65
C GLU A 140 4.04 -3.33 -21.49
N VAL A 141 4.54 -2.28 -20.85
CA VAL A 141 5.47 -2.40 -19.71
C VAL A 141 4.78 -2.95 -18.48
N LEU A 142 3.54 -2.54 -18.20
CA LEU A 142 2.75 -3.11 -17.12
C LEU A 142 2.50 -4.60 -17.35
N GLU A 143 2.10 -4.99 -18.56
CA GLU A 143 1.89 -6.40 -18.95
C GLU A 143 3.16 -7.24 -18.71
N ALA A 144 4.32 -6.74 -19.17
CA ALA A 144 5.59 -7.45 -18.98
C ALA A 144 5.93 -7.65 -17.50
N GLN A 145 5.67 -6.65 -16.65
CA GLN A 145 5.97 -6.72 -15.22
C GLN A 145 4.96 -7.60 -14.46
N LEU A 146 3.71 -7.65 -14.88
CA LEU A 146 2.73 -8.60 -14.32
C LEU A 146 3.09 -10.06 -14.68
N CYS A 147 3.56 -10.32 -15.89
CA CYS A 147 4.10 -11.64 -16.26
C CYS A 147 5.30 -12.03 -15.38
N LEU A 148 6.20 -11.07 -15.07
CA LEU A 148 7.32 -11.31 -14.16
C LEU A 148 6.85 -11.59 -12.73
N ALA A 149 5.82 -10.90 -12.27
CA ALA A 149 5.24 -11.15 -10.95
C ALA A 149 4.65 -12.57 -10.82
N GLU A 150 3.97 -13.06 -11.86
CA GLU A 150 3.52 -14.45 -11.92
C GLU A 150 4.71 -15.45 -11.97
N GLU A 151 5.72 -15.16 -12.78
CA GLU A 151 6.93 -16.00 -12.88
C GLU A 151 7.67 -16.15 -11.56
N LEU A 152 7.77 -15.06 -10.80
CA LEU A 152 8.57 -14.93 -9.59
C LEU A 152 7.77 -15.17 -8.29
N ASP A 153 6.44 -15.36 -8.38
CA ASP A 153 5.49 -15.44 -7.26
C ASP A 153 5.61 -14.26 -6.27
N LEU A 154 5.90 -13.07 -6.79
CA LEU A 154 5.95 -11.85 -5.99
C LEU A 154 4.65 -11.06 -6.11
N PRO A 155 4.19 -10.39 -5.02
CA PRO A 155 3.07 -9.47 -5.11
C PRO A 155 3.47 -8.21 -5.88
N VAL A 156 2.46 -7.46 -6.35
CA VAL A 156 2.67 -6.21 -7.08
C VAL A 156 2.10 -5.00 -6.33
N ILE A 157 2.75 -3.84 -6.51
CA ILE A 157 2.27 -2.54 -6.04
C ILE A 157 1.88 -1.73 -7.27
N ILE A 158 0.57 -1.47 -7.42
CA ILE A 158 -0.01 -0.83 -8.61
C ILE A 158 -0.24 0.65 -8.40
N HIS A 159 0.38 1.45 -9.25
CA HIS A 159 0.06 2.84 -9.51
C HIS A 159 -1.11 2.94 -10.48
N ASP A 160 -2.15 3.69 -10.12
CA ASP A 160 -3.34 3.90 -10.97
C ASP A 160 -3.80 5.35 -10.91
N ARG A 161 -3.48 6.12 -11.91
CA ARG A 161 -3.90 7.52 -12.00
C ARG A 161 -4.62 7.82 -13.30
N GLU A 162 -5.94 8.05 -13.19
CA GLU A 162 -6.85 8.27 -14.32
C GLU A 162 -6.86 7.11 -15.34
N ALA A 163 -6.47 5.89 -14.91
CA ALA A 163 -6.30 4.70 -15.74
C ALA A 163 -7.08 3.47 -15.25
N HIS A 164 -8.03 3.66 -14.32
CA HIS A 164 -8.74 2.59 -13.59
C HIS A 164 -9.23 1.44 -14.48
N GLY A 165 -9.82 1.75 -15.64
CA GLY A 165 -10.36 0.74 -16.54
C GLY A 165 -9.29 -0.21 -17.07
N ASP A 166 -8.19 0.35 -17.58
CA ASP A 166 -7.11 -0.41 -18.17
C ASP A 166 -6.29 -1.16 -17.09
N CYS A 167 -6.09 -0.58 -15.91
CA CYS A 167 -5.51 -1.28 -14.76
C CYS A 167 -6.34 -2.51 -14.38
N MET A 168 -7.68 -2.36 -14.31
CA MET A 168 -8.57 -3.48 -14.02
C MET A 168 -8.58 -4.55 -15.11
N ASP A 169 -8.41 -4.17 -16.38
CA ASP A 169 -8.30 -5.14 -17.48
C ASP A 169 -7.01 -5.98 -17.37
N HIS A 170 -5.89 -5.38 -16.90
CA HIS A 170 -4.67 -6.14 -16.56
C HIS A 170 -4.91 -7.10 -15.39
N VAL A 171 -5.50 -6.62 -14.30
CA VAL A 171 -5.83 -7.45 -13.12
C VAL A 171 -6.70 -8.67 -13.51
N ARG A 172 -7.67 -8.48 -14.40
CA ARG A 172 -8.54 -9.57 -14.87
C ARG A 172 -7.80 -10.62 -15.71
N ARG A 173 -6.80 -10.18 -16.50
CA ARG A 173 -5.96 -11.07 -17.34
C ARG A 173 -4.93 -11.85 -16.53
N HIS A 174 -4.54 -11.35 -15.35
CA HIS A 174 -3.56 -11.96 -14.45
C HIS A 174 -4.20 -12.42 -13.13
N PRO A 175 -5.10 -13.45 -13.15
CA PRO A 175 -5.88 -13.84 -11.96
C PRO A 175 -5.04 -14.43 -10.83
N ASN A 176 -3.81 -14.85 -11.11
CA ASN A 176 -2.90 -15.44 -10.12
C ASN A 176 -2.00 -14.38 -9.44
N VAL A 177 -1.92 -13.16 -9.98
CA VAL A 177 -1.14 -12.09 -9.38
C VAL A 177 -1.83 -11.60 -8.11
N ARG A 178 -1.07 -11.51 -7.03
CA ARG A 178 -1.47 -10.87 -5.77
C ARG A 178 -1.00 -9.42 -5.81
N GLY A 179 -1.82 -8.48 -5.39
CA GLY A 179 -1.40 -7.09 -5.47
C GLY A 179 -2.12 -6.16 -4.50
N GLU A 180 -1.62 -4.96 -4.48
CA GLU A 180 -2.28 -3.80 -3.91
C GLU A 180 -2.42 -2.68 -4.95
N PHE A 181 -3.47 -1.91 -4.82
CA PHE A 181 -3.55 -0.59 -5.43
C PHE A 181 -3.12 0.42 -4.38
N HIS A 182 -1.91 0.99 -4.55
CA HIS A 182 -1.43 2.03 -3.68
C HIS A 182 -2.23 3.33 -3.91
N CYS A 183 -2.26 4.21 -2.91
CA CYS A 183 -2.96 5.50 -2.97
C CYS A 183 -4.39 5.41 -3.58
N TYR A 184 -5.17 4.41 -3.13
CA TYR A 184 -6.43 4.05 -3.76
C TYR A 184 -7.38 5.24 -3.95
N SER A 185 -7.77 5.47 -5.20
CA SER A 185 -8.65 6.59 -5.62
C SER A 185 -9.84 6.14 -6.48
N GLY A 186 -9.98 4.84 -6.70
CA GLY A 186 -11.06 4.24 -7.48
C GLY A 186 -12.43 4.29 -6.80
N SER A 187 -13.43 3.71 -7.45
CA SER A 187 -14.80 3.63 -6.92
C SER A 187 -14.97 2.45 -5.97
N ALA A 188 -16.07 2.45 -5.19
CA ALA A 188 -16.42 1.33 -4.31
C ALA A 188 -16.70 0.03 -5.10
N GLU A 189 -17.22 0.14 -6.34
CA GLU A 189 -17.45 -1.01 -7.22
C GLU A 189 -16.12 -1.64 -7.67
N MET A 190 -15.15 -0.81 -8.08
CA MET A 190 -13.80 -1.27 -8.41
C MET A 190 -13.14 -1.93 -7.20
N ALA A 191 -13.23 -1.28 -6.03
CA ALA A 191 -12.71 -1.85 -4.79
C ALA A 191 -13.31 -3.23 -4.50
N LYS A 192 -14.64 -3.37 -4.65
CA LYS A 192 -15.30 -4.66 -4.44
C LYS A 192 -14.73 -5.75 -5.35
N GLU A 193 -14.51 -5.48 -6.64
CA GLU A 193 -13.92 -6.45 -7.55
C GLU A 193 -12.49 -6.83 -7.14
N LEU A 194 -11.67 -5.86 -6.74
CA LEU A 194 -10.31 -6.10 -6.23
C LEU A 194 -10.32 -6.95 -4.97
N LEU A 195 -11.18 -6.62 -4.00
CA LEU A 195 -11.31 -7.34 -2.74
C LEU A 195 -11.81 -8.78 -2.94
N ASP A 196 -12.77 -9.00 -3.85
CA ASP A 196 -13.25 -10.35 -4.23
C ASP A 196 -12.12 -11.21 -4.83
N ARG A 197 -11.08 -10.59 -5.39
CA ARG A 197 -9.86 -11.24 -5.91
C ARG A 197 -8.75 -11.36 -4.85
N GLY A 198 -8.97 -10.89 -3.62
CA GLY A 198 -8.01 -10.95 -2.52
C GLY A 198 -6.98 -9.83 -2.50
N TRP A 199 -7.14 -8.81 -3.34
CA TRP A 199 -6.24 -7.65 -3.40
C TRP A 199 -6.35 -6.75 -2.17
N TYR A 200 -5.32 -5.94 -1.95
CA TYR A 200 -5.25 -4.93 -0.89
C TYR A 200 -5.39 -3.53 -1.45
N LEU A 201 -5.76 -2.58 -0.59
CA LEU A 201 -5.87 -1.17 -0.95
C LEU A 201 -5.05 -0.33 0.03
N GLY A 202 -4.13 0.47 -0.53
CA GLY A 202 -3.26 1.39 0.21
C GLY A 202 -3.93 2.74 0.44
N PHE A 203 -3.78 3.27 1.66
CA PHE A 203 -4.28 4.59 2.04
C PHE A 203 -3.18 5.41 2.68
N ASN A 204 -2.97 6.61 2.13
CA ASN A 204 -1.97 7.58 2.58
C ASN A 204 -2.58 8.92 2.96
N GLY A 205 -1.75 9.96 3.06
CA GLY A 205 -2.20 11.29 3.42
C GLY A 205 -3.24 11.90 2.46
N SER A 206 -3.38 11.40 1.23
CA SER A 206 -4.37 11.87 0.27
C SER A 206 -5.81 11.70 0.77
N ILE A 207 -6.08 10.66 1.58
CA ILE A 207 -7.42 10.41 2.15
C ILE A 207 -7.90 11.54 3.07
N THR A 208 -6.98 12.32 3.63
CA THR A 208 -7.29 13.49 4.48
C THR A 208 -7.58 14.75 3.70
N MET A 209 -7.39 14.73 2.37
CA MET A 209 -7.55 15.91 1.51
C MET A 209 -9.01 16.13 1.13
N GLN A 210 -9.33 17.43 0.87
CA GLN A 210 -10.63 17.80 0.35
C GLN A 210 -10.80 17.21 -1.05
N GLY A 211 -11.72 16.28 -1.24
CA GLY A 211 -11.93 15.57 -2.51
C GLY A 211 -11.71 14.06 -2.46
N ALA A 212 -11.18 13.52 -1.37
CA ALA A 212 -10.98 12.08 -1.17
C ALA A 212 -12.29 11.28 -0.96
N ARG A 213 -13.43 11.79 -1.43
CA ARG A 213 -14.76 11.24 -1.17
C ARG A 213 -14.86 9.77 -1.56
N LYS A 214 -14.36 9.38 -2.75
CA LYS A 214 -14.41 7.99 -3.21
C LYS A 214 -13.61 7.05 -2.31
N ALA A 215 -12.39 7.44 -1.93
CA ALA A 215 -11.54 6.66 -1.03
C ALA A 215 -12.21 6.49 0.35
N VAL A 216 -12.83 7.55 0.89
CA VAL A 216 -13.58 7.50 2.15
C VAL A 216 -14.82 6.59 2.06
N GLU A 217 -15.57 6.66 0.95
CA GLU A 217 -16.72 5.77 0.72
C GLU A 217 -16.28 4.31 0.62
N THR A 218 -15.18 4.03 -0.10
CA THR A 218 -14.59 2.69 -0.20
C THR A 218 -14.16 2.17 1.16
N LEU A 219 -13.43 2.97 1.93
CA LEU A 219 -12.94 2.59 3.26
C LEU A 219 -14.07 2.15 4.20
N LYS A 220 -15.25 2.79 4.12
CA LYS A 220 -16.42 2.43 4.95
C LYS A 220 -17.02 1.06 4.61
N LEU A 221 -16.79 0.57 3.40
CA LEU A 221 -17.42 -0.64 2.86
C LEU A 221 -16.46 -1.84 2.83
N MET A 222 -15.15 -1.61 2.88
CA MET A 222 -14.17 -2.67 2.76
C MET A 222 -13.88 -3.38 4.08
N PRO A 223 -13.47 -4.65 4.06
CA PRO A 223 -13.04 -5.36 5.23
C PRO A 223 -11.69 -4.81 5.73
N SER A 224 -11.53 -4.73 7.06
CA SER A 224 -10.32 -4.17 7.67
C SER A 224 -9.05 -4.97 7.39
N ASP A 225 -9.18 -6.27 7.09
CA ASP A 225 -8.07 -7.18 6.79
C ASP A 225 -7.49 -7.02 5.37
N ARG A 226 -7.91 -5.98 4.65
CA ARG A 226 -7.42 -5.60 3.31
C ARG A 226 -6.93 -4.16 3.22
N ILE A 227 -6.90 -3.45 4.36
CA ILE A 227 -6.41 -2.06 4.45
C ILE A 227 -4.90 -2.09 4.65
N LEU A 228 -4.16 -1.32 3.84
CA LEU A 228 -2.75 -1.01 4.04
C LEU A 228 -2.58 0.47 4.38
N LEU A 229 -1.58 0.79 5.18
CA LEU A 229 -1.16 2.15 5.49
C LEU A 229 0.16 2.46 4.81
N GLU A 230 0.21 3.59 4.17
CA GLU A 230 1.38 4.04 3.44
C GLU A 230 1.57 5.56 3.55
N THR A 231 2.71 6.08 3.12
CA THR A 231 2.90 7.52 3.05
C THR A 231 2.99 8.06 1.64
N ASP A 232 3.56 7.32 0.71
CA ASP A 232 4.01 7.80 -0.58
C ASP A 232 4.97 9.00 -0.41
N CYS A 233 5.81 8.93 0.64
CA CYS A 233 6.73 10.02 0.96
C CYS A 233 7.86 10.12 -0.08
N PRO A 234 8.30 11.35 -0.40
CA PRO A 234 8.09 12.64 0.25
C PRO A 234 6.77 13.35 -0.08
N TYR A 235 5.90 12.73 -0.88
CA TYR A 235 4.65 13.31 -1.39
C TYR A 235 3.48 13.16 -0.40
N LEU A 236 2.32 13.68 -0.76
CA LEU A 236 1.01 13.42 -0.15
C LEU A 236 0.94 13.56 1.39
N ALA A 237 1.69 14.53 1.98
CA ALA A 237 1.61 14.78 3.42
C ALA A 237 0.15 15.01 3.87
N PRO A 238 -0.31 14.33 4.95
CA PRO A 238 -1.69 14.42 5.42
C PRO A 238 -2.07 15.83 5.90
N MET A 239 -3.35 16.17 5.77
CA MET A 239 -3.90 17.43 6.21
C MET A 239 -4.32 17.39 7.70
N PRO A 240 -4.21 18.51 8.43
CA PRO A 240 -3.51 19.75 8.03
C PRO A 240 -1.99 19.52 7.99
N ARG A 241 -1.31 20.19 7.07
CA ARG A 241 0.16 20.11 6.92
C ARG A 241 0.86 20.91 8.02
N ILE A 242 0.95 20.34 9.21
CA ILE A 242 1.48 21.01 10.40
C ILE A 242 3.00 21.23 10.27
N ASP A 243 3.72 20.20 9.77
CA ASP A 243 5.19 20.19 9.72
C ASP A 243 5.73 20.35 8.28
N GLY A 244 5.06 21.17 7.46
CA GLY A 244 5.48 21.45 6.10
C GLY A 244 4.90 20.49 5.05
N ARG A 245 5.49 20.56 3.83
CA ARG A 245 4.98 19.81 2.66
C ARG A 245 5.60 18.43 2.53
N ARG A 246 6.85 18.23 2.97
CA ARG A 246 7.53 16.95 2.86
C ARG A 246 6.89 15.94 3.80
N ASN A 247 6.48 14.80 3.25
CA ASN A 247 5.95 13.67 3.99
C ASN A 247 7.08 12.75 4.46
N ASP A 248 6.81 11.93 5.47
CA ASP A 248 7.64 10.82 5.93
C ASP A 248 6.82 9.85 6.78
N SER A 249 7.34 8.64 7.05
CA SER A 249 6.59 7.56 7.73
C SER A 249 6.09 7.92 9.13
N ARG A 250 6.65 8.94 9.80
CA ARG A 250 6.16 9.42 11.11
C ARG A 250 4.74 9.96 11.02
N LYS A 251 4.30 10.35 9.83
CA LYS A 251 2.96 10.89 9.57
C LYS A 251 1.89 9.82 9.35
N LEU A 252 2.25 8.53 9.30
CA LEU A 252 1.29 7.42 9.32
C LEU A 252 0.31 7.49 10.49
N LYS A 253 0.78 7.99 11.64
CA LYS A 253 -0.08 8.22 12.79
C LYS A 253 -1.31 9.07 12.44
N ARG A 254 -1.11 10.15 11.65
CA ARG A 254 -2.22 11.03 11.25
C ARG A 254 -3.18 10.35 10.28
N VAL A 255 -2.66 9.51 9.39
CA VAL A 255 -3.49 8.70 8.48
C VAL A 255 -4.32 7.70 9.28
N ALA A 256 -3.71 6.99 10.23
CA ALA A 256 -4.41 6.05 11.10
C ALA A 256 -5.49 6.71 11.96
N GLU A 257 -5.21 7.90 12.52
CA GLU A 257 -6.20 8.70 13.27
C GLU A 257 -7.42 9.03 12.40
N PHE A 258 -7.20 9.50 11.17
CA PHE A 258 -8.28 9.85 10.25
C PHE A 258 -9.11 8.63 9.84
N ILE A 259 -8.45 7.50 9.54
CA ILE A 259 -9.14 6.24 9.22
C ILE A 259 -9.96 5.75 10.42
N ALA A 260 -9.41 5.84 11.63
CA ALA A 260 -10.10 5.46 12.85
C ALA A 260 -11.39 6.27 13.08
N GLU A 261 -11.36 7.59 12.83
CA GLU A 261 -12.56 8.44 12.88
C GLU A 261 -13.65 7.95 11.90
N ILE A 262 -13.26 7.59 10.66
CA ILE A 262 -14.20 7.11 9.64
C ILE A 262 -14.82 5.77 10.03
N LEU A 263 -14.00 4.85 10.59
CA LEU A 263 -14.41 3.49 10.92
C LEU A 263 -15.03 3.37 12.33
N GLY A 264 -15.00 4.43 13.15
CA GLY A 264 -15.50 4.41 14.53
C GLY A 264 -14.69 3.47 15.44
N THR A 265 -13.36 3.44 15.26
CA THR A 265 -12.42 2.60 16.01
C THR A 265 -11.27 3.42 16.59
N THR A 266 -10.17 2.77 17.02
CA THR A 266 -8.99 3.48 17.54
C THR A 266 -7.84 3.47 16.54
N PRO A 267 -6.97 4.51 16.55
CA PRO A 267 -5.79 4.56 15.69
C PRO A 267 -4.84 3.38 15.88
N GLU A 268 -4.72 2.88 17.11
CA GLU A 268 -3.88 1.74 17.44
C GLU A 268 -4.39 0.46 16.78
N LEU A 269 -5.72 0.25 16.77
CA LEU A 269 -6.31 -0.93 16.11
C LEU A 269 -6.16 -0.84 14.60
N VAL A 270 -6.31 0.35 14.00
CA VAL A 270 -6.05 0.56 12.56
C VAL A 270 -4.59 0.24 12.23
N ALA A 271 -3.64 0.78 13.00
CA ALA A 271 -2.21 0.56 12.78
C ALA A 271 -1.84 -0.92 12.94
N GLN A 272 -2.31 -1.58 13.99
CA GLN A 272 -2.06 -3.00 14.24
C GLN A 272 -2.62 -3.86 13.11
N THR A 273 -3.87 -3.63 12.70
CA THR A 273 -4.50 -4.38 11.62
C THR A 273 -3.75 -4.20 10.30
N ALA A 274 -3.37 -2.96 9.97
CA ALA A 274 -2.60 -2.67 8.76
C ALA A 274 -1.19 -3.28 8.81
N MET A 275 -0.53 -3.32 9.97
CA MET A 275 0.73 -4.02 10.18
C MET A 275 0.61 -5.52 9.85
N GLU A 276 -0.40 -6.18 10.42
CA GLU A 276 -0.66 -7.60 10.18
C GLU A 276 -1.00 -7.88 8.69
N ASN A 277 -1.75 -6.97 8.06
CA ASN A 277 -2.07 -7.03 6.65
C ASN A 277 -0.83 -6.90 5.77
N GLY A 278 0.03 -5.90 6.03
CA GLY A 278 1.26 -5.66 5.29
C GLY A 278 2.22 -6.85 5.42
N ARG A 279 2.43 -7.37 6.64
CA ARG A 279 3.25 -8.57 6.86
C ARG A 279 2.74 -9.75 6.04
N ARG A 280 1.44 -10.00 6.05
CA ARG A 280 0.81 -11.08 5.28
C ARG A 280 0.92 -10.85 3.77
N PHE A 281 0.73 -9.62 3.31
CA PHE A 281 0.80 -9.26 1.90
C PHE A 281 2.20 -9.46 1.32
N PHE A 282 3.22 -8.96 2.00
CA PHE A 282 4.61 -9.06 1.56
C PHE A 282 5.33 -10.34 2.00
N GLY A 283 4.71 -11.20 2.82
CA GLY A 283 5.34 -12.42 3.34
C GLY A 283 6.45 -12.16 4.36
N ILE A 284 6.39 -11.03 5.07
CA ILE A 284 7.38 -10.61 6.08
C ILE A 284 6.98 -11.19 7.44
N ALA A 285 7.93 -11.89 8.11
CA ALA A 285 7.71 -12.52 9.41
C ALA A 285 7.62 -11.51 10.58
#